data_6056d99c6b8f756f3f488e6cbfd9a8bb
#
_entry.id   6056d99c6b8f756f3f488e6cbfd9a8bb
#
_cell.length_a   1.000
_cell.length_b   1.000
_cell.length_c   1.000
_cell.angle_alpha   90.00
_cell.angle_beta   90.00
_cell.angle_gamma   90.00
#
_symmetry.space_group_name_H-M   'P 1'
#
loop_
_entity.id
_entity.type
_entity.pdbx_description
1 polymer ?
#
loop_
_entity_poly.entity_id
_entity_poly.type
_entity_poly.pdbx_seq_one_letter_code
_entity_poly.pdbx_strand_id
1 'polypeptide(L)'
;MMTACSDVSQSVFAEWRTRLDKASAGQEKVESWLFVQAAGVLFVGKTGELIILKKDFFRMPSSEIILYAGSFCGSWGVSFKVLVDTSHSLKIIVYRDKAVDRRLQRASKKFLHCYLRYPFGLTAKSFLHELGSRWKQTGTVPHEIGIALGYPMKDVWGFMGFRRCRCQGSCGWQIFGDPQPSILMRSKFDEARKVAVSMLEAA
;
A
#
# COMPACT_ATOMS: atom_id res chain seq x y z
N MET A 1 14.50 10.45 -17.59
CA MET A 1 13.26 10.50 -18.36
C MET A 1 12.07 10.44 -17.40
N MET A 2 11.76 11.57 -16.71
CA MET A 2 10.76 11.72 -15.63
C MET A 2 9.73 12.83 -15.96
N THR A 3 9.43 13.07 -17.22
CA THR A 3 8.70 14.27 -17.65
C THR A 3 7.20 14.13 -17.86
N ALA A 4 6.64 12.95 -18.00
CA ALA A 4 5.20 12.81 -18.26
C ALA A 4 4.34 12.43 -17.05
N CYS A 5 4.96 12.00 -15.92
CA CYS A 5 4.24 11.76 -14.66
C CYS A 5 4.16 13.02 -13.78
N SER A 6 4.87 14.09 -14.17
CA SER A 6 5.05 15.30 -13.36
C SER A 6 3.84 16.23 -13.36
N ASP A 7 3.21 16.51 -14.51
CA ASP A 7 2.22 17.58 -14.59
C ASP A 7 0.88 17.24 -13.93
N VAL A 8 0.34 16.05 -14.18
CA VAL A 8 -0.92 15.61 -13.56
C VAL A 8 -0.75 15.44 -12.05
N SER A 9 0.41 14.92 -11.61
CA SER A 9 0.67 14.76 -10.18
C SER A 9 0.88 16.11 -9.48
N GLN A 10 1.43 17.11 -10.16
CA GLN A 10 1.63 18.44 -9.60
C GLN A 10 0.31 19.20 -9.46
N SER A 11 -0.59 19.13 -10.45
CA SER A 11 -1.91 19.78 -10.32
C SER A 11 -2.74 19.14 -9.21
N VAL A 12 -2.76 17.81 -9.11
CA VAL A 12 -3.46 17.10 -8.02
C VAL A 12 -2.85 17.46 -6.65
N PHE A 13 -1.53 17.57 -6.56
CA PHE A 13 -0.86 18.00 -5.34
C PHE A 13 -1.28 19.42 -4.93
N ALA A 14 -1.25 20.37 -5.86
CA ALA A 14 -1.61 21.76 -5.60
C ALA A 14 -3.07 21.90 -5.14
N GLU A 15 -4.01 21.21 -5.81
CA GLU A 15 -5.42 21.17 -5.41
C GLU A 15 -5.61 20.54 -4.03
N TRP A 16 -4.98 19.42 -3.78
CA TRP A 16 -5.01 18.73 -2.50
C TRP A 16 -4.42 19.61 -1.39
N ARG A 17 -3.28 20.28 -1.63
CA ARG A 17 -2.64 21.16 -0.66
C ARG A 17 -3.51 22.36 -0.33
N THR A 18 -4.07 23.04 -1.33
CA THR A 18 -5.00 24.18 -1.13
C THR A 18 -6.23 23.79 -0.29
N ARG A 19 -6.72 22.55 -0.45
CA ARG A 19 -7.80 22.03 0.39
C ARG A 19 -7.30 21.78 1.82
N LEU A 20 -6.11 21.23 1.95
CA LEU A 20 -5.52 20.86 3.24
C LEU A 20 -5.21 22.08 4.11
N ASP A 21 -4.82 23.22 3.51
CA ASP A 21 -4.58 24.48 4.22
C ASP A 21 -5.82 25.02 4.96
N LYS A 22 -7.02 24.56 4.55
CA LYS A 22 -8.30 24.91 5.19
C LYS A 22 -8.80 23.82 6.14
N ALA A 23 -8.04 22.74 6.30
CA ALA A 23 -8.43 21.59 7.12
C ALA A 23 -8.03 21.79 8.59
N SER A 24 -8.53 20.92 9.45
CA SER A 24 -8.07 20.88 10.84
C SER A 24 -6.63 20.38 10.92
N ALA A 25 -5.88 20.79 11.96
CA ALA A 25 -4.51 20.29 12.21
C ALA A 25 -4.45 18.75 12.29
N GLY A 26 -5.50 18.10 12.80
CA GLY A 26 -5.62 16.66 12.84
C GLY A 26 -5.70 16.04 11.45
N GLN A 27 -6.52 16.61 10.58
CA GLN A 27 -6.64 16.16 9.19
C GLN A 27 -5.34 16.38 8.41
N GLU A 28 -4.74 17.56 8.55
CA GLU A 28 -3.46 17.87 7.92
C GLU A 28 -2.38 16.86 8.33
N LYS A 29 -2.28 16.56 9.61
CA LYS A 29 -1.32 15.59 10.13
C LYS A 29 -1.51 14.18 9.54
N VAL A 30 -2.75 13.70 9.45
CA VAL A 30 -3.05 12.37 8.90
C VAL A 30 -2.81 12.33 7.39
N GLU A 31 -3.32 13.32 6.64
CA GLU A 31 -3.20 13.31 5.18
C GLU A 31 -1.77 13.54 4.71
N SER A 32 -0.98 14.40 5.37
CA SER A 32 0.45 14.57 5.09
C SER A 32 1.25 13.29 5.38
N TRP A 33 0.94 12.60 6.47
CA TRP A 33 1.52 11.28 6.74
C TRP A 33 1.18 10.28 5.64
N LEU A 34 -0.09 10.18 5.26
CA LEU A 34 -0.55 9.27 4.20
C LEU A 34 0.12 9.58 2.87
N PHE A 35 0.29 10.86 2.53
CA PHE A 35 0.94 11.29 1.30
C PHE A 35 2.36 10.74 1.18
N VAL A 36 3.18 10.90 2.24
CA VAL A 36 4.55 10.37 2.26
C VAL A 36 4.56 8.84 2.23
N GLN A 37 3.71 8.18 3.03
CA GLN A 37 3.69 6.72 3.06
C GLN A 37 3.18 6.11 1.75
N ALA A 38 2.16 6.70 1.12
CA ALA A 38 1.57 6.19 -0.12
C ALA A 38 2.33 6.64 -1.38
N ALA A 39 3.42 7.39 -1.29
CA ALA A 39 4.15 7.97 -2.42
C ALA A 39 4.47 6.95 -3.54
N GLY A 40 4.83 5.72 -3.18
CA GLY A 40 5.03 4.64 -4.15
C GLY A 40 3.79 4.33 -4.98
N VAL A 41 2.60 4.38 -4.36
CA VAL A 41 1.32 4.16 -5.04
C VAL A 41 0.94 5.36 -5.90
N LEU A 42 1.21 6.57 -5.40
CA LEU A 42 0.83 7.82 -6.07
C LEU A 42 1.69 8.07 -7.31
N PHE A 43 3.02 7.90 -7.22
CA PHE A 43 3.97 8.42 -8.21
C PHE A 43 4.62 7.36 -9.10
N VAL A 44 4.88 6.15 -8.58
CA VAL A 44 5.71 5.16 -9.32
C VAL A 44 5.00 3.82 -9.58
N GLY A 45 3.67 3.80 -9.44
CA GLY A 45 2.84 2.66 -9.84
C GLY A 45 2.94 1.45 -8.91
N LYS A 46 3.35 1.63 -7.65
CA LYS A 46 3.22 0.58 -6.63
C LYS A 46 1.75 0.16 -6.53
N THR A 47 1.50 -1.13 -6.41
CA THR A 47 0.12 -1.66 -6.41
C THR A 47 -0.64 -1.25 -5.17
N GLY A 48 -0.01 -1.35 -4.00
CA GLY A 48 -0.56 -0.91 -2.72
C GLY A 48 0.53 -0.69 -1.67
N GLU A 49 0.19 0.03 -0.62
CA GLU A 49 1.02 0.32 0.54
C GLU A 49 0.30 -0.04 1.82
N LEU A 50 0.92 -0.87 2.65
CA LEU A 50 0.43 -1.13 4.00
C LEU A 50 0.91 -0.02 4.92
N ILE A 51 -0.03 0.72 5.51
CA ILE A 51 0.26 1.86 6.39
C ILE A 51 -0.25 1.54 7.78
N ILE A 52 0.62 1.73 8.76
CA ILE A 52 0.31 1.55 10.18
C ILE A 52 0.22 2.94 10.82
N LEU A 53 -0.99 3.31 11.21
CA LEU A 53 -1.28 4.58 11.88
C LEU A 53 -1.36 4.31 13.40
N LYS A 54 -0.35 4.78 14.13
CA LYS A 54 -0.30 4.65 15.59
C LYS A 54 -1.24 5.69 16.22
N LYS A 55 -2.24 5.23 16.98
CA LYS A 55 -3.26 6.10 17.58
C LYS A 55 -2.66 7.11 18.57
N ASP A 56 -1.68 6.70 19.34
CA ASP A 56 -0.98 7.58 20.29
C ASP A 56 -0.23 8.72 19.58
N PHE A 57 0.32 8.48 18.39
CA PHE A 57 0.99 9.51 17.60
C PHE A 57 -0.01 10.53 17.05
N PHE A 58 -1.16 10.06 16.55
CA PHE A 58 -2.18 10.94 15.99
C PHE A 58 -3.07 11.57 17.07
N ARG A 59 -3.20 10.95 18.24
CA ARG A 59 -4.06 11.37 19.37
C ARG A 59 -5.52 11.57 18.96
N MET A 60 -6.03 10.66 18.13
CA MET A 60 -7.42 10.70 17.65
C MET A 60 -8.00 9.29 17.49
N PRO A 61 -9.34 9.14 17.53
CA PRO A 61 -10.00 7.85 17.36
C PRO A 61 -9.89 7.34 15.92
N SER A 62 -10.05 6.03 15.74
CA SER A 62 -10.03 5.40 14.40
C SER A 62 -11.04 5.98 13.43
N SER A 63 -12.20 6.41 13.89
CA SER A 63 -13.25 7.01 13.05
C SER A 63 -12.77 8.27 12.34
N GLU A 64 -12.06 9.14 13.03
CA GLU A 64 -11.50 10.36 12.43
C GLU A 64 -10.36 10.04 11.46
N ILE A 65 -9.45 9.12 11.84
CA ILE A 65 -8.37 8.69 10.94
C ILE A 65 -8.95 8.07 9.66
N ILE A 66 -10.01 7.28 9.76
CA ILE A 66 -10.70 6.67 8.62
C ILE A 66 -11.36 7.73 7.73
N LEU A 67 -12.00 8.73 8.35
CA LEU A 67 -12.61 9.86 7.62
C LEU A 67 -11.54 10.61 6.79
N TYR A 68 -10.43 10.97 7.42
CA TYR A 68 -9.32 11.69 6.76
C TYR A 68 -8.62 10.83 5.70
N ALA A 69 -8.46 9.52 5.96
CA ALA A 69 -7.96 8.60 4.93
C ALA A 69 -8.90 8.52 3.71
N GLY A 70 -10.22 8.59 3.94
CA GLY A 70 -11.21 8.65 2.85
C GLY A 70 -11.08 9.92 2.03
N SER A 71 -10.96 11.07 2.69
CA SER A 71 -10.73 12.37 2.06
C SER A 71 -9.45 12.39 1.22
N PHE A 72 -8.33 11.93 1.80
CA PHE A 72 -7.06 11.78 1.10
C PHE A 72 -7.17 10.90 -0.14
N CYS A 73 -7.71 9.70 0.01
CA CYS A 73 -7.81 8.75 -1.09
C CYS A 73 -8.72 9.25 -2.22
N GLY A 74 -9.80 9.96 -1.87
CA GLY A 74 -10.68 10.63 -2.85
C GLY A 74 -9.93 11.67 -3.68
N SER A 75 -9.12 12.53 -3.04
CA SER A 75 -8.32 13.55 -3.74
C SER A 75 -7.28 12.95 -4.70
N TRP A 76 -6.70 11.78 -4.35
CA TRP A 76 -5.64 11.15 -5.13
C TRP A 76 -6.12 10.04 -6.08
N GLY A 77 -7.42 9.80 -6.16
CA GLY A 77 -8.00 8.76 -7.04
C GLY A 77 -7.46 7.35 -6.73
N VAL A 78 -7.24 7.06 -5.44
CA VAL A 78 -6.83 5.75 -4.94
C VAL A 78 -7.87 5.21 -3.96
N SER A 79 -7.82 3.92 -3.69
CA SER A 79 -8.71 3.28 -2.71
C SER A 79 -7.95 2.95 -1.43
N PHE A 80 -8.68 2.80 -0.32
CA PHE A 80 -8.12 2.23 0.89
C PHE A 80 -9.05 1.19 1.53
N LYS A 81 -8.46 0.33 2.34
CA LYS A 81 -9.19 -0.67 3.14
C LYS A 81 -8.58 -0.76 4.54
N VAL A 82 -9.41 -0.68 5.56
CA VAL A 82 -9.02 -1.04 6.91
C VAL A 82 -8.87 -2.56 6.99
N LEU A 83 -7.69 -3.03 7.31
CA LEU A 83 -7.37 -4.45 7.48
C LEU A 83 -7.54 -4.87 8.94
N VAL A 84 -6.94 -4.10 9.85
CA VAL A 84 -7.00 -4.37 11.29
C VAL A 84 -7.10 -3.05 12.06
N ASP A 85 -7.96 -3.01 13.05
CA ASP A 85 -8.08 -1.94 14.03
C ASP A 85 -7.86 -2.52 15.42
N THR A 86 -6.88 -2.00 16.15
CA THR A 86 -6.54 -2.39 17.52
C THR A 86 -6.62 -1.18 18.45
N SER A 87 -6.49 -1.39 19.77
CA SER A 87 -6.38 -0.28 20.73
C SER A 87 -5.25 0.71 20.40
N HIS A 88 -4.12 0.23 19.85
CA HIS A 88 -2.91 1.04 19.63
C HIS A 88 -2.71 1.51 18.20
N SER A 89 -3.28 0.83 17.21
CA SER A 89 -3.00 1.13 15.80
C SER A 89 -4.12 0.74 14.86
N LEU A 90 -4.27 1.55 13.82
CA LEU A 90 -5.09 1.28 12.65
C LEU A 90 -4.17 0.85 11.49
N LYS A 91 -4.40 -0.34 10.96
CA LYS A 91 -3.66 -0.86 9.79
C LYS A 91 -4.55 -0.76 8.57
N ILE A 92 -4.14 0.04 7.62
CA ILE A 92 -4.85 0.23 6.35
C ILE A 92 -3.93 -0.15 5.19
N ILE A 93 -4.53 -0.52 4.09
CA ILE A 93 -3.83 -0.58 2.80
C ILE A 93 -4.40 0.51 1.89
N VAL A 94 -3.52 1.35 1.34
CA VAL A 94 -3.85 2.29 0.26
C VAL A 94 -3.43 1.63 -1.05
N TYR A 95 -4.30 1.58 -2.06
CA TYR A 95 -4.05 0.79 -3.26
C TYR A 95 -4.79 1.31 -4.49
N ARG A 96 -4.37 0.83 -5.67
CA ARG A 96 -5.07 1.05 -6.94
C ARG A 96 -5.83 -0.23 -7.32
N ASP A 97 -7.17 -0.17 -7.35
CA ASP A 97 -8.05 -1.33 -7.63
C ASP A 97 -7.60 -2.11 -8.86
N LYS A 98 -7.52 -1.43 -10.02
CA LYS A 98 -7.11 -2.05 -11.29
C LYS A 98 -5.70 -2.66 -11.25
N ALA A 99 -4.82 -2.14 -10.42
CA ALA A 99 -3.46 -2.70 -10.29
C ALA A 99 -3.47 -3.99 -9.46
N VAL A 100 -4.24 -4.03 -8.37
CA VAL A 100 -4.44 -5.26 -7.58
C VAL A 100 -5.14 -6.33 -8.41
N ASP A 101 -6.21 -5.98 -9.14
CA ASP A 101 -6.94 -6.91 -10.01
C ASP A 101 -6.01 -7.56 -11.03
N ARG A 102 -5.16 -6.76 -11.71
CA ARG A 102 -4.16 -7.29 -12.67
C ARG A 102 -3.16 -8.23 -12.00
N ARG A 103 -2.78 -7.97 -10.75
CA ARG A 103 -1.87 -8.84 -9.99
C ARG A 103 -2.55 -10.17 -9.64
N LEU A 104 -3.81 -10.14 -9.22
CA LEU A 104 -4.61 -11.33 -8.93
C LEU A 104 -4.81 -12.18 -10.18
N GLN A 105 -5.07 -11.57 -11.33
CA GLN A 105 -5.19 -12.28 -12.61
C GLN A 105 -3.89 -12.99 -13.03
N ARG A 106 -2.73 -12.41 -12.72
CA ARG A 106 -1.40 -12.99 -13.00
C ARG A 106 -0.97 -14.00 -11.96
N ALA A 107 -1.56 -13.98 -10.77
CA ALA A 107 -1.27 -14.95 -9.74
C ALA A 107 -1.80 -16.34 -10.14
N SER A 108 -1.10 -17.39 -9.75
CA SER A 108 -1.54 -18.75 -10.03
C SER A 108 -2.90 -19.02 -9.38
N LYS A 109 -3.92 -19.29 -10.20
CA LYS A 109 -5.25 -19.69 -9.73
C LYS A 109 -5.20 -20.91 -8.81
N LYS A 110 -4.34 -21.88 -9.13
CA LYS A 110 -4.10 -23.05 -8.29
C LYS A 110 -3.67 -22.65 -6.87
N PHE A 111 -2.74 -21.69 -6.74
CA PHE A 111 -2.31 -21.22 -5.42
C PHE A 111 -3.43 -20.50 -4.68
N LEU A 112 -4.09 -19.55 -5.33
CA LEU A 112 -5.15 -18.77 -4.69
C LEU A 112 -6.30 -19.67 -4.22
N HIS A 113 -6.75 -20.61 -5.04
CA HIS A 113 -7.95 -21.41 -4.74
C HIS A 113 -7.62 -22.70 -4.00
N CYS A 114 -6.62 -23.49 -4.45
CA CYS A 114 -6.37 -24.81 -3.84
C CYS A 114 -5.57 -24.72 -2.55
N TYR A 115 -4.56 -23.85 -2.49
CA TYR A 115 -3.71 -23.74 -1.30
C TYR A 115 -4.16 -22.65 -0.33
N LEU A 116 -4.49 -21.46 -0.84
CA LEU A 116 -4.92 -20.35 0.00
C LEU A 116 -6.43 -20.29 0.21
N ARG A 117 -7.20 -21.15 -0.47
CA ARG A 117 -8.66 -21.29 -0.31
C ARG A 117 -9.42 -19.97 -0.51
N TYR A 118 -8.96 -19.13 -1.42
CA TYR A 118 -9.72 -17.98 -1.85
C TYR A 118 -10.83 -18.38 -2.82
N PRO A 119 -11.99 -17.72 -2.82
CA PRO A 119 -13.06 -17.98 -3.77
C PRO A 119 -12.64 -17.65 -5.21
N PHE A 120 -13.34 -18.19 -6.20
CA PHE A 120 -13.18 -17.80 -7.60
C PHE A 120 -13.70 -16.38 -7.83
N GLY A 121 -13.22 -15.73 -8.91
CA GLY A 121 -13.69 -14.39 -9.28
C GLY A 121 -13.20 -13.27 -8.35
N LEU A 122 -12.00 -13.41 -7.77
CA LEU A 122 -11.43 -12.41 -6.87
C LEU A 122 -11.29 -11.06 -7.56
N THR A 123 -11.80 -10.05 -6.87
CA THR A 123 -11.52 -8.64 -7.13
C THR A 123 -10.58 -8.09 -6.05
N ALA A 124 -9.99 -6.93 -6.29
CA ALA A 124 -9.18 -6.23 -5.28
C ALA A 124 -9.94 -6.09 -3.95
N LYS A 125 -11.21 -5.69 -4.02
CA LYS A 125 -12.06 -5.49 -2.83
C LYS A 125 -12.32 -6.77 -2.05
N SER A 126 -12.71 -7.86 -2.74
CA SER A 126 -12.98 -9.15 -2.09
C SER A 126 -11.71 -9.80 -1.54
N PHE A 127 -10.59 -9.70 -2.27
CA PHE A 127 -9.30 -10.19 -1.81
C PHE A 127 -8.84 -9.48 -0.53
N LEU A 128 -8.88 -8.15 -0.50
CA LEU A 128 -8.47 -7.37 0.66
C LEU A 128 -9.43 -7.51 1.85
N HIS A 129 -10.72 -7.76 1.58
CA HIS A 129 -11.69 -8.05 2.63
C HIS A 129 -11.34 -9.38 3.33
N GLU A 130 -11.14 -10.43 2.55
CA GLU A 130 -10.79 -11.76 3.05
C GLU A 130 -9.44 -11.74 3.79
N LEU A 131 -8.44 -11.05 3.22
CA LEU A 131 -7.13 -10.87 3.83
C LEU A 131 -7.23 -10.19 5.21
N GLY A 132 -8.04 -9.12 5.33
CA GLY A 132 -8.30 -8.46 6.60
C GLY A 132 -9.01 -9.37 7.61
N SER A 133 -9.95 -10.20 7.16
CA SER A 133 -10.67 -11.19 7.99
C SER A 133 -9.70 -12.24 8.54
N ARG A 134 -8.83 -12.79 7.71
CA ARG A 134 -7.79 -13.75 8.11
C ARG A 134 -6.82 -13.14 9.12
N TRP A 135 -6.37 -11.91 8.87
CA TRP A 135 -5.48 -11.23 9.79
C TRP A 135 -6.10 -11.05 11.18
N LYS A 136 -7.37 -10.65 11.23
CA LYS A 136 -8.10 -10.53 12.50
C LYS A 136 -8.23 -11.86 13.24
N GLN A 137 -8.48 -12.95 12.50
CA GLN A 137 -8.68 -14.29 13.07
C GLN A 137 -7.37 -14.88 13.61
N THR A 138 -6.26 -14.71 12.89
CA THR A 138 -4.97 -15.34 13.22
C THR A 138 -4.06 -14.44 14.08
N GLY A 139 -4.34 -13.14 14.15
CA GLY A 139 -3.46 -12.15 14.78
C GLY A 139 -2.17 -11.87 14.00
N THR A 140 -1.92 -12.60 12.91
CA THR A 140 -0.70 -12.49 12.09
C THR A 140 -1.01 -11.99 10.69
N VAL A 141 -0.05 -11.24 10.11
CA VAL A 141 -0.22 -10.73 8.75
C VAL A 141 -0.23 -11.89 7.74
N PRO A 142 -1.28 -12.04 6.91
CA PRO A 142 -1.28 -13.05 5.86
C PRO A 142 -0.18 -12.77 4.84
N HIS A 143 0.63 -13.76 4.52
CA HIS A 143 1.83 -13.58 3.69
C HIS A 143 1.50 -13.20 2.23
N GLU A 144 0.33 -13.60 1.74
CA GLU A 144 -0.20 -13.24 0.42
C GLU A 144 -0.51 -11.75 0.26
N ILE A 145 -0.44 -10.94 1.33
CA ILE A 145 -0.53 -9.48 1.25
C ILE A 145 0.50 -8.90 0.25
N GLY A 146 1.65 -9.57 0.09
CA GLY A 146 2.67 -9.21 -0.88
C GLY A 146 2.15 -9.07 -2.32
N ILE A 147 1.06 -9.78 -2.67
CA ILE A 147 0.38 -9.64 -3.97
C ILE A 147 -0.20 -8.23 -4.09
N ALA A 148 -0.95 -7.78 -3.09
CA ALA A 148 -1.57 -6.45 -3.07
C ALA A 148 -0.53 -5.33 -2.92
N LEU A 149 0.56 -5.57 -2.19
CA LEU A 149 1.68 -4.62 -2.06
C LEU A 149 2.52 -4.49 -3.33
N GLY A 150 2.31 -5.38 -4.31
CA GLY A 150 3.00 -5.33 -5.59
C GLY A 150 4.41 -5.90 -5.57
N TYR A 151 4.76 -6.70 -4.55
CA TYR A 151 6.09 -7.35 -4.49
C TYR A 151 6.28 -8.32 -5.67
N PRO A 152 7.52 -8.54 -6.14
CA PRO A 152 7.77 -9.54 -7.17
C PRO A 152 7.18 -10.89 -6.81
N MET A 153 6.43 -11.50 -7.73
CA MET A 153 5.73 -12.78 -7.43
C MET A 153 6.69 -13.89 -7.01
N LYS A 154 7.94 -13.86 -7.51
CA LYS A 154 8.99 -14.79 -7.09
C LYS A 154 9.28 -14.69 -5.58
N ASP A 155 9.25 -13.46 -5.04
CA ASP A 155 9.51 -13.20 -3.62
C ASP A 155 8.30 -13.60 -2.77
N VAL A 156 7.08 -13.28 -3.23
CA VAL A 156 5.85 -13.70 -2.54
C VAL A 156 5.79 -15.22 -2.43
N TRP A 157 5.98 -15.95 -3.55
CA TRP A 157 5.92 -17.42 -3.55
C TRP A 157 7.12 -18.06 -2.85
N GLY A 158 8.30 -17.43 -2.91
CA GLY A 158 9.48 -17.88 -2.18
C GLY A 158 9.26 -17.78 -0.68
N PHE A 159 8.75 -16.64 -0.21
CA PHE A 159 8.44 -16.40 1.20
C PHE A 159 7.39 -17.38 1.74
N MET A 160 6.39 -17.71 0.95
CA MET A 160 5.34 -18.67 1.31
C MET A 160 5.78 -20.15 1.17
N GLY A 161 7.02 -20.42 0.77
CA GLY A 161 7.54 -21.78 0.61
C GLY A 161 7.07 -22.51 -0.65
N PHE A 162 6.38 -21.84 -1.58
CA PHE A 162 5.90 -22.44 -2.83
C PHE A 162 6.95 -22.51 -3.93
N ARG A 163 8.11 -21.92 -3.71
CA ARG A 163 9.28 -22.04 -4.60
C ARG A 163 10.50 -22.50 -3.80
N ARG A 164 11.18 -23.50 -4.32
CA ARG A 164 12.47 -23.99 -3.76
C ARG A 164 13.60 -23.08 -4.22
N CYS A 165 13.68 -21.87 -3.68
CA CYS A 165 14.81 -20.97 -3.90
C CYS A 165 15.25 -20.37 -2.56
N ARG A 166 16.57 -20.14 -2.45
CA ARG A 166 17.14 -19.56 -1.22
C ARG A 166 16.76 -18.09 -1.10
N CYS A 167 16.54 -17.65 0.13
CA CYS A 167 16.48 -16.23 0.46
C CYS A 167 17.86 -15.62 0.22
N GLN A 168 17.91 -14.55 -0.57
CA GLN A 168 19.15 -13.83 -0.94
C GLN A 168 19.38 -12.57 -0.09
N GLY A 169 18.44 -12.22 0.77
CA GLY A 169 18.51 -11.04 1.59
C GLY A 169 17.14 -10.38 1.76
N SER A 170 17.15 -9.10 2.15
CA SER A 170 15.95 -8.31 2.40
C SER A 170 16.10 -6.87 1.88
N CYS A 171 15.01 -6.29 1.35
CA CYS A 171 14.93 -4.89 0.95
C CYS A 171 13.58 -4.25 1.36
N GLY A 172 13.11 -4.51 2.58
CA GLY A 172 11.76 -4.21 3.05
C GLY A 172 10.80 -5.40 2.91
N TRP A 173 11.17 -6.40 2.13
CA TRP A 173 10.64 -7.76 2.08
C TRP A 173 11.77 -8.74 1.76
N GLN A 174 11.57 -10.02 2.03
CA GLN A 174 12.57 -11.05 1.72
C GLN A 174 12.66 -11.29 0.21
N ILE A 175 13.87 -11.38 -0.29
CA ILE A 175 14.19 -11.56 -1.72
C ILE A 175 14.52 -13.02 -1.99
N PHE A 176 13.90 -13.61 -3.01
CA PHE A 176 14.12 -14.97 -3.43
C PHE A 176 14.57 -15.04 -4.89
N GLY A 177 15.62 -15.83 -5.18
CA GLY A 177 16.24 -15.94 -6.51
C GLY A 177 16.95 -14.64 -6.92
N ASP A 178 16.88 -14.23 -8.20
CA ASP A 178 17.56 -13.02 -8.69
C ASP A 178 17.16 -11.78 -7.90
N PRO A 179 18.09 -11.07 -7.22
CA PRO A 179 17.79 -9.93 -6.39
C PRO A 179 17.52 -8.63 -7.18
N GLN A 180 18.04 -8.50 -8.39
CA GLN A 180 18.03 -7.24 -9.14
C GLN A 180 16.63 -6.62 -9.31
N PRO A 181 15.59 -7.35 -9.75
CA PRO A 181 14.25 -6.78 -9.90
C PRO A 181 13.67 -6.24 -8.60
N SER A 182 13.98 -6.89 -7.46
CA SER A 182 13.47 -6.51 -6.15
C SER A 182 14.17 -5.25 -5.63
N ILE A 183 15.50 -5.16 -5.79
CA ILE A 183 16.31 -4.00 -5.42
C ILE A 183 15.91 -2.78 -6.25
N LEU A 184 15.80 -2.91 -7.58
CA LEU A 184 15.38 -1.82 -8.46
C LEU A 184 13.96 -1.32 -8.12
N MET A 185 13.06 -2.23 -7.79
CA MET A 185 11.70 -1.87 -7.38
C MET A 185 11.72 -1.11 -6.05
N ARG A 186 12.50 -1.57 -5.07
CA ARG A 186 12.66 -0.90 -3.78
C ARG A 186 13.22 0.51 -3.94
N SER A 187 14.28 0.67 -4.73
CA SER A 187 14.90 1.98 -5.01
C SER A 187 13.87 2.99 -5.56
N LYS A 188 13.00 2.57 -6.49
CA LYS A 188 11.93 3.43 -7.02
C LYS A 188 10.94 3.87 -5.94
N PHE A 189 10.60 2.98 -5.00
CA PHE A 189 9.68 3.33 -3.91
C PHE A 189 10.33 4.29 -2.90
N ASP A 190 11.61 4.09 -2.59
CA ASP A 190 12.36 4.98 -1.70
C ASP A 190 12.54 6.37 -2.31
N GLU A 191 12.79 6.44 -3.63
CA GLU A 191 12.89 7.71 -4.34
C GLU A 191 11.55 8.46 -4.38
N ALA A 192 10.45 7.76 -4.64
CA ALA A 192 9.11 8.36 -4.58
C ALA A 192 8.81 8.96 -3.21
N ARG A 193 9.24 8.29 -2.12
CA ARG A 193 9.06 8.80 -0.76
C ARG A 193 9.89 10.06 -0.51
N LYS A 194 11.12 10.13 -0.99
CA LYS A 194 11.96 11.35 -0.89
C LYS A 194 11.31 12.51 -1.62
N VAL A 195 10.81 12.27 -2.84
CA VAL A 195 10.10 13.30 -3.61
C VAL A 195 8.88 13.81 -2.84
N ALA A 196 8.09 12.92 -2.26
CA ALA A 196 6.93 13.33 -1.47
C ALA A 196 7.30 14.18 -0.25
N VAL A 197 8.38 13.85 0.45
CA VAL A 197 8.89 14.68 1.57
C VAL A 197 9.28 16.06 1.07
N SER A 198 10.11 16.14 0.01
CA SER A 198 10.55 17.42 -0.56
C SER A 198 9.37 18.28 -1.06
N MET A 199 8.32 17.67 -1.59
CA MET A 199 7.09 18.40 -2.01
C MET A 199 6.37 19.03 -0.81
N LEU A 200 6.31 18.34 0.34
CA LEU A 200 5.69 18.90 1.54
C LEU A 200 6.53 19.99 2.19
N GLU A 201 7.86 19.89 2.12
CA GLU A 201 8.77 20.90 2.68
C GLU A 201 8.81 22.18 1.84
N ALA A 202 8.50 22.10 0.55
CA ALA A 202 8.47 23.22 -0.37
C ALA A 202 7.10 23.95 -0.43
N ALA A 203 6.07 23.40 0.19
CA ALA A 203 4.69 23.90 0.16
C ALA A 203 4.31 24.64 1.44
#